data_a72b0556148b8a473c2f3090c07dca60
#
_entry.id   a72b0556148b8a473c2f3090c07dca60
#
_cell.length_a   1.000
_cell.length_b   1.000
_cell.length_c   1.000
_cell.angle_alpha   90.00
_cell.angle_beta   90.00
_cell.angle_gamma   90.00
#
_symmetry.space_group_name_H-M   'P 1'
#
loop_
_entity.id
_entity.type
_entity.pdbx_description
1 polymer ?
#
loop_
_entity_poly.entity_id
_entity_poly.type
_entity_poly.pdbx_seq_one_letter_code
_entity_poly.pdbx_strand_id
1 'polypeptide(L)'
;VTRKLRVGMVGYSFMGAVHSHAWRTAPRFFDLPLAPELTALAGRNAAAAQAAADKLGWDSVETDWRRLIERDDIDLIDICSPGNTHAEIAIAALEAGKHVLCEKPLANSVAEAEKMTAVASSAAERGVYSMCGFTYRRTPALALAKRMVDDGRLGEL
;
A
#
# COMPACT_ATOMS: atom_id res chain seq x y z
N VAL A 1 -6.13 -18.13 16.98
CA VAL A 1 -6.55 -16.75 16.59
C VAL A 1 -5.60 -16.28 15.51
N THR A 2 -6.11 -16.04 14.28
CA THR A 2 -5.29 -15.52 13.19
C THR A 2 -4.80 -14.10 13.55
N ARG A 3 -3.50 -13.85 13.44
CA ARG A 3 -2.93 -12.53 13.70
C ARG A 3 -3.46 -11.53 12.67
N LYS A 4 -3.82 -10.34 13.10
CA LYS A 4 -4.39 -9.27 12.27
C LYS A 4 -3.29 -8.44 11.62
N LEU A 5 -3.58 -7.92 10.42
CA LEU A 5 -2.83 -6.85 9.76
C LEU A 5 -3.76 -5.63 9.68
N ARG A 6 -3.51 -4.65 10.52
CA ARG A 6 -4.36 -3.46 10.64
C ARG A 6 -3.90 -2.41 9.62
N VAL A 7 -4.77 -2.13 8.65
CA VAL A 7 -4.45 -1.28 7.52
C VAL A 7 -4.99 0.12 7.74
N GLY A 8 -4.14 1.12 7.51
CA GLY A 8 -4.53 2.51 7.34
C GLY A 8 -4.37 2.92 5.87
N MET A 9 -5.39 3.55 5.28
CA MET A 9 -5.33 3.97 3.87
C MET A 9 -5.28 5.50 3.75
N VAL A 10 -4.43 6.00 2.88
CA VAL A 10 -4.40 7.42 2.51
C VAL A 10 -4.92 7.61 1.10
N GLY A 11 -6.08 8.26 0.98
CA GLY A 11 -6.76 8.49 -0.29
C GLY A 11 -7.86 7.46 -0.59
N TYR A 12 -9.03 7.95 -0.94
CA TYR A 12 -10.27 7.15 -1.10
C TYR A 12 -10.92 7.29 -2.47
N SER A 13 -10.19 7.82 -3.45
CA SER A 13 -10.65 7.94 -4.83
C SER A 13 -10.62 6.58 -5.53
N PHE A 14 -10.55 6.53 -6.85
CA PHE A 14 -10.64 5.30 -7.61
C PHE A 14 -9.72 4.18 -7.09
N MET A 15 -8.41 4.45 -6.93
CA MET A 15 -7.48 3.43 -6.45
C MET A 15 -7.74 3.02 -5.00
N GLY A 16 -8.10 3.97 -4.12
CA GLY A 16 -8.49 3.63 -2.76
C GLY A 16 -9.71 2.72 -2.69
N ALA A 17 -10.69 2.90 -3.56
CA ALA A 17 -11.84 1.99 -3.66
C ALA A 17 -11.43 0.59 -4.16
N VAL A 18 -10.53 0.52 -5.15
CA VAL A 18 -9.99 -0.75 -5.67
C VAL A 18 -9.21 -1.51 -4.61
N HIS A 19 -8.32 -0.82 -3.89
CA HIS A 19 -7.54 -1.42 -2.81
C HIS A 19 -8.42 -1.86 -1.63
N SER A 20 -9.42 -1.05 -1.25
CA SER A 20 -10.39 -1.44 -0.22
C SER A 20 -11.13 -2.74 -0.60
N HIS A 21 -11.51 -2.88 -1.88
CA HIS A 21 -12.10 -4.12 -2.38
C HIS A 21 -11.10 -5.28 -2.30
N ALA A 22 -9.86 -5.07 -2.72
CA ALA A 22 -8.81 -6.09 -2.69
C ALA A 22 -8.52 -6.57 -1.25
N TRP A 23 -8.36 -5.67 -0.29
CA TRP A 23 -8.16 -6.01 1.11
C TRP A 23 -9.28 -6.88 1.68
N ARG A 24 -10.55 -6.57 1.36
CA ARG A 24 -11.71 -7.34 1.85
C ARG A 24 -11.86 -8.70 1.17
N THR A 25 -11.42 -8.83 -0.08
CA THR A 25 -11.62 -10.04 -0.86
C THR A 25 -10.43 -10.99 -0.83
N ALA A 26 -9.22 -10.50 -0.62
CA ALA A 26 -8.00 -11.32 -0.60
C ALA A 26 -8.10 -12.56 0.31
N PRO A 27 -8.65 -12.49 1.54
CA PRO A 27 -8.79 -13.68 2.39
C PRO A 27 -9.75 -14.74 1.86
N ARG A 28 -10.56 -14.41 0.85
CA ARG A 28 -11.48 -15.36 0.21
C ARG A 28 -10.85 -16.16 -0.93
N PHE A 29 -9.70 -15.70 -1.41
CA PHE A 29 -8.98 -16.28 -2.55
C PHE A 29 -7.63 -16.85 -2.16
N PHE A 30 -7.07 -16.41 -1.03
CA PHE A 30 -5.73 -16.77 -0.61
C PHE A 30 -5.70 -17.17 0.87
N ASP A 31 -4.91 -18.19 1.20
CA ASP A 31 -4.59 -18.56 2.58
C ASP A 31 -3.54 -17.56 3.10
N LEU A 32 -4.00 -16.51 3.75
CA LEU A 32 -3.15 -15.44 4.25
C LEU A 32 -2.65 -15.72 5.67
N PRO A 33 -1.36 -15.49 5.97
CA PRO A 33 -0.82 -15.67 7.33
C PRO A 33 -1.35 -14.61 8.31
N LEU A 34 -1.87 -13.49 7.80
CA LEU A 34 -2.46 -12.40 8.57
C LEU A 34 -3.84 -12.06 7.99
N ALA A 35 -4.79 -11.73 8.85
CA ALA A 35 -6.12 -11.27 8.43
C ALA A 35 -6.11 -9.74 8.29
N PRO A 36 -6.32 -9.19 7.07
CA PRO A 36 -6.39 -7.75 6.90
C PRO A 36 -7.62 -7.15 7.60
N GLU A 37 -7.43 -6.04 8.30
CA GLU A 37 -8.50 -5.20 8.86
C GLU A 37 -8.43 -3.79 8.27
N LEU A 38 -9.55 -3.28 7.82
CA LEU A 38 -9.67 -1.93 7.28
C LEU A 38 -9.90 -0.94 8.44
N THR A 39 -8.82 -0.58 9.15
CA THR A 39 -8.90 0.11 10.44
C THR A 39 -9.21 1.59 10.30
N ALA A 40 -8.54 2.30 9.39
CA ALA A 40 -8.79 3.72 9.21
C ALA A 40 -8.50 4.23 7.80
N LEU A 41 -9.28 5.22 7.36
CA LEU A 41 -9.14 5.90 6.08
C LEU A 41 -8.78 7.37 6.30
N ALA A 42 -7.75 7.88 5.66
CA ALA A 42 -7.38 9.29 5.73
C ALA A 42 -7.74 10.05 4.45
N GLY A 43 -8.35 11.22 4.65
CA GLY A 43 -8.67 12.14 3.57
C GLY A 43 -9.03 13.55 4.05
N ARG A 44 -8.57 14.58 3.34
CA ARG A 44 -8.64 16.00 3.73
C ARG A 44 -10.06 16.55 3.96
N ASN A 45 -11.05 15.99 3.30
CA ASN A 45 -12.45 16.41 3.47
C ASN A 45 -13.14 15.40 4.39
N ALA A 46 -13.48 15.80 5.61
CA ALA A 46 -14.05 14.93 6.63
C ALA A 46 -15.35 14.24 6.19
N ALA A 47 -16.28 14.99 5.60
CA ALA A 47 -17.57 14.44 5.17
C ALA A 47 -17.40 13.42 4.03
N ALA A 48 -16.56 13.72 3.04
CA ALA A 48 -16.30 12.83 1.94
C ALA A 48 -15.48 11.60 2.39
N ALA A 49 -14.55 11.75 3.32
CA ALA A 49 -13.80 10.64 3.88
C ALA A 49 -14.72 9.71 4.70
N GLN A 50 -15.64 10.26 5.49
CA GLN A 50 -16.62 9.47 6.23
C GLN A 50 -17.55 8.70 5.28
N ALA A 51 -18.11 9.36 4.27
CA ALA A 51 -18.94 8.69 3.28
C ALA A 51 -18.19 7.57 2.53
N ALA A 52 -16.90 7.77 2.25
CA ALA A 52 -16.06 6.74 1.64
C ALA A 52 -15.78 5.58 2.63
N ALA A 53 -15.51 5.87 3.88
CA ALA A 53 -15.29 4.86 4.92
C ALA A 53 -16.54 3.98 5.10
N ASP A 54 -17.71 4.58 5.23
CA ASP A 54 -18.99 3.87 5.35
C ASP A 54 -19.25 2.97 4.14
N LYS A 55 -19.01 3.50 2.93
CA LYS A 55 -19.21 2.75 1.68
C LYS A 55 -18.21 1.61 1.50
N LEU A 56 -16.95 1.84 1.85
CA LEU A 56 -15.83 0.92 1.58
C LEU A 56 -15.53 -0.01 2.75
N GLY A 57 -16.17 0.19 3.92
CA GLY A 57 -16.06 -0.67 5.09
C GLY A 57 -14.82 -0.42 5.92
N TRP A 58 -14.44 0.84 6.13
CA TRP A 58 -13.39 1.27 7.05
C TRP A 58 -13.99 1.63 8.41
N ASP A 59 -13.32 1.25 9.48
CA ASP A 59 -13.85 1.41 10.84
C ASP A 59 -13.84 2.87 11.33
N SER A 60 -12.89 3.68 10.84
CA SER A 60 -12.70 5.06 11.28
C SER A 60 -12.09 5.95 10.20
N VAL A 61 -12.09 7.27 10.44
CA VAL A 61 -11.53 8.28 9.53
C VAL A 61 -10.57 9.22 10.24
N GLU A 62 -9.54 9.64 9.49
CA GLU A 62 -8.66 10.75 9.84
C GLU A 62 -8.71 11.83 8.76
N THR A 63 -8.56 13.09 9.13
CA THR A 63 -8.50 14.21 8.16
C THR A 63 -7.07 14.61 7.80
N ASP A 64 -6.11 14.12 8.54
CA ASP A 64 -4.67 14.28 8.32
C ASP A 64 -4.00 12.90 8.35
N TRP A 65 -3.28 12.57 7.29
CA TRP A 65 -2.56 11.31 7.17
C TRP A 65 -1.45 11.17 8.24
N ARG A 66 -0.94 12.26 8.80
CA ARG A 66 0.06 12.22 9.88
C ARG A 66 -0.53 11.59 11.13
N ARG A 67 -1.76 11.94 11.48
CA ARG A 67 -2.48 11.31 12.60
C ARG A 67 -2.73 9.83 12.37
N LEU A 68 -2.97 9.43 11.12
CA LEU A 68 -3.10 8.01 10.77
C LEU A 68 -1.80 7.24 11.05
N ILE A 69 -0.64 7.82 10.70
CA ILE A 69 0.69 7.22 10.94
C ILE A 69 1.01 7.13 12.44
N GLU A 70 0.58 8.10 13.23
CA GLU A 70 0.81 8.15 14.69
C GLU A 70 0.02 7.09 15.46
N ARG A 71 -0.98 6.45 14.86
CA ARG A 71 -1.85 5.49 15.54
C ARG A 71 -1.12 4.17 15.84
N ASP A 72 -1.22 3.69 17.08
CA ASP A 72 -0.65 2.39 17.50
C ASP A 72 -1.47 1.19 16.99
N ASP A 73 -2.69 1.42 16.56
CA ASP A 73 -3.59 0.40 16.01
C ASP A 73 -3.50 0.27 14.49
N ILE A 74 -2.45 0.78 13.86
CA ILE A 74 -2.13 0.63 12.44
C ILE A 74 -0.79 -0.08 12.28
N ASP A 75 -0.72 -1.10 11.44
CA ASP A 75 0.48 -1.86 11.12
C ASP A 75 1.04 -1.49 9.74
N LEU A 76 0.16 -1.15 8.79
CA LEU A 76 0.50 -0.88 7.39
C LEU A 76 -0.22 0.37 6.89
N ILE A 77 0.50 1.21 6.17
CA ILE A 77 -0.05 2.36 5.43
C ILE A 77 -0.15 2.01 3.94
N ASP A 78 -1.38 2.07 3.42
CA ASP A 78 -1.68 1.89 1.99
C ASP A 78 -1.90 3.26 1.34
N ILE A 79 -1.00 3.67 0.44
CA ILE A 79 -0.94 5.01 -0.14
C ILE A 79 -1.56 4.99 -1.52
N CYS A 80 -2.80 5.48 -1.61
CA CYS A 80 -3.60 5.64 -2.82
C CYS A 80 -3.90 7.11 -3.16
N SER A 81 -3.18 8.02 -2.53
CA SER A 81 -3.29 9.47 -2.75
C SER A 81 -2.60 9.90 -4.05
N PRO A 82 -2.71 11.18 -4.47
CA PRO A 82 -2.00 11.67 -5.65
C PRO A 82 -0.48 11.49 -5.56
N GLY A 83 0.18 11.17 -6.68
CA GLY A 83 1.59 10.80 -6.75
C GLY A 83 2.57 11.81 -6.13
N ASN A 84 2.23 13.10 -6.14
CA ASN A 84 3.04 14.14 -5.50
C ASN A 84 3.07 14.08 -3.96
N THR A 85 2.30 13.20 -3.36
CA THR A 85 2.26 12.98 -1.91
C THR A 85 2.92 11.66 -1.49
N HIS A 86 3.26 10.80 -2.43
CA HIS A 86 3.77 9.45 -2.17
C HIS A 86 5.05 9.47 -1.34
N ALA A 87 6.04 10.26 -1.76
CA ALA A 87 7.34 10.29 -1.11
C ALA A 87 7.24 10.75 0.35
N GLU A 88 6.53 11.86 0.62
CA GLU A 88 6.37 12.39 1.97
C GLU A 88 5.70 11.37 2.89
N ILE A 89 4.58 10.78 2.45
CA ILE A 89 3.80 9.85 3.26
C ILE A 89 4.55 8.53 3.49
N ALA A 90 5.16 7.97 2.43
CA ALA A 90 5.87 6.70 2.54
C ALA A 90 7.10 6.81 3.45
N ILE A 91 7.88 7.88 3.34
CA ILE A 91 9.04 8.12 4.19
C ILE A 91 8.60 8.24 5.65
N ALA A 92 7.61 9.08 5.95
CA ALA A 92 7.11 9.25 7.31
C ALA A 92 6.57 7.95 7.91
N ALA A 93 5.84 7.15 7.12
CA ALA A 93 5.31 5.87 7.58
C ALA A 93 6.42 4.85 7.90
N LEU A 94 7.43 4.74 7.04
CA LEU A 94 8.58 3.84 7.25
C LEU A 94 9.43 4.26 8.46
N GLU A 95 9.63 5.56 8.66
CA GLU A 95 10.33 6.12 9.83
C GLU A 95 9.56 5.84 11.13
N ALA A 96 8.22 5.90 11.08
CA ALA A 96 7.34 5.53 12.20
C ALA A 96 7.20 4.01 12.42
N GLY A 97 7.90 3.18 11.64
CA GLY A 97 7.87 1.73 11.79
C GLY A 97 6.63 1.05 11.20
N LYS A 98 5.89 1.74 10.33
CA LYS A 98 4.74 1.16 9.60
C LYS A 98 5.19 0.55 8.29
N HIS A 99 4.66 -0.63 7.96
CA HIS A 99 4.79 -1.18 6.61
C HIS A 99 4.13 -0.25 5.59
N VAL A 100 4.59 -0.28 4.34
CA VAL A 100 4.06 0.60 3.29
C VAL A 100 3.71 -0.18 2.03
N LEU A 101 2.49 0.02 1.53
CA LEU A 101 2.10 -0.25 0.16
C LEU A 101 1.87 1.09 -0.52
N CYS A 102 2.63 1.42 -1.55
CA CYS A 102 2.53 2.69 -2.26
C CYS A 102 2.11 2.46 -3.71
N GLU A 103 1.06 3.15 -4.15
CA GLU A 103 0.64 3.11 -5.55
C GLU A 103 1.73 3.65 -6.49
N LYS A 104 1.62 3.23 -7.73
CA LYS A 104 2.49 3.74 -8.82
C LYS A 104 1.94 5.10 -9.34
N PRO A 105 2.81 5.96 -9.91
CA PRO A 105 4.27 5.87 -9.89
C PRO A 105 4.81 6.04 -8.47
N LEU A 106 5.96 5.43 -8.18
CA LEU A 106 6.55 5.47 -6.83
C LEU A 106 6.79 6.90 -6.34
N ALA A 107 7.29 7.75 -7.22
CA ALA A 107 7.61 9.15 -6.94
C ALA A 107 7.49 9.98 -8.21
N ASN A 108 7.56 11.31 -8.09
CA ASN A 108 7.51 12.24 -9.22
C ASN A 108 8.91 12.61 -9.77
N SER A 109 9.97 12.24 -9.06
CA SER A 109 11.35 12.45 -9.49
C SER A 109 12.25 11.29 -9.06
N VAL A 110 13.40 11.16 -9.74
CA VAL A 110 14.43 10.18 -9.37
C VAL A 110 14.96 10.44 -7.96
N ALA A 111 15.21 11.71 -7.62
CA ALA A 111 15.70 12.08 -6.29
C ALA A 111 14.73 11.69 -5.16
N GLU A 112 13.42 11.86 -5.37
CA GLU A 112 12.42 11.35 -4.41
C GLU A 112 12.46 9.83 -4.30
N ALA A 113 12.52 9.11 -5.44
CA ALA A 113 12.58 7.65 -5.45
C ALA A 113 13.85 7.11 -4.75
N GLU A 114 15.00 7.74 -4.96
CA GLU A 114 16.26 7.41 -4.28
C GLU A 114 16.14 7.58 -2.77
N LYS A 115 15.58 8.71 -2.32
CA LYS A 115 15.34 8.95 -0.90
C LYS A 115 14.39 7.92 -0.29
N MET A 116 13.27 7.62 -0.97
CA MET A 116 12.33 6.57 -0.54
C MET A 116 13.02 5.21 -0.43
N THR A 117 13.86 4.87 -1.41
CA THR A 117 14.61 3.60 -1.42
C THR A 117 15.60 3.51 -0.27
N ALA A 118 16.33 4.58 0.03
CA ALA A 118 17.27 4.62 1.15
C ALA A 118 16.56 4.41 2.50
N VAL A 119 15.43 5.11 2.71
CA VAL A 119 14.63 4.94 3.93
C VAL A 119 14.02 3.54 4.01
N ALA A 120 13.53 2.99 2.90
CA ALA A 120 12.98 1.64 2.85
C ALA A 120 14.03 0.57 3.18
N SER A 121 15.26 0.72 2.70
CA SER A 121 16.38 -0.17 3.02
C SER A 121 16.69 -0.17 4.52
N SER A 122 16.81 1.01 5.13
CA SER A 122 17.02 1.14 6.58
C SER A 122 15.83 0.61 7.40
N ALA A 123 14.60 0.79 6.92
CA ALA A 123 13.40 0.25 7.57
C ALA A 123 13.37 -1.28 7.53
N ALA A 124 13.82 -1.89 6.42
CA ALA A 124 13.88 -3.34 6.26
C ALA A 124 14.81 -4.01 7.28
N GLU A 125 15.90 -3.36 7.69
CA GLU A 125 16.79 -3.84 8.75
C GLU A 125 16.09 -3.96 10.12
N ARG A 126 15.00 -3.19 10.30
CA ARG A 126 14.14 -3.22 11.49
C ARG A 126 12.89 -4.11 11.32
N GLY A 127 12.80 -4.87 10.21
CA GLY A 127 11.65 -5.72 9.90
C GLY A 127 10.43 -4.96 9.36
N VAL A 128 10.61 -3.73 8.89
CA VAL A 128 9.56 -2.92 8.28
C VAL A 128 9.71 -2.97 6.77
N TYR A 129 8.66 -3.42 6.07
CA TYR A 129 8.70 -3.68 4.63
C TYR A 129 7.88 -2.68 3.84
N SER A 130 8.31 -2.43 2.61
CA SER A 130 7.58 -1.61 1.66
C SER A 130 7.47 -2.27 0.29
N MET A 131 6.39 -1.91 -0.43
CA MET A 131 6.15 -2.38 -1.79
C MET A 131 5.52 -1.27 -2.63
N CYS A 132 5.95 -1.16 -3.90
CA CYS A 132 5.25 -0.35 -4.89
C CYS A 132 4.19 -1.20 -5.60
N GLY A 133 3.04 -0.61 -5.89
CA GLY A 133 1.85 -1.23 -6.49
C GLY A 133 2.02 -1.62 -7.96
N PHE A 134 3.11 -2.26 -8.34
CA PHE A 134 3.32 -2.81 -9.69
C PHE A 134 2.55 -4.13 -9.86
N THR A 135 1.25 -4.04 -10.10
CA THR A 135 0.32 -5.18 -10.18
C THR A 135 0.75 -6.22 -11.23
N TYR A 136 1.34 -5.81 -12.32
CA TYR A 136 1.80 -6.72 -13.38
C TYR A 136 2.84 -7.72 -12.93
N ARG A 137 3.63 -7.43 -11.90
CA ARG A 137 4.56 -8.41 -11.29
C ARG A 137 3.87 -9.66 -10.74
N ARG A 138 2.57 -9.58 -10.45
CA ARG A 138 1.77 -10.66 -9.88
C ARG A 138 0.77 -11.27 -10.87
N THR A 139 0.76 -10.79 -12.12
CA THR A 139 -0.13 -11.34 -13.17
C THR A 139 0.44 -12.69 -13.67
N PRO A 140 -0.29 -13.81 -13.55
CA PRO A 140 0.24 -15.13 -13.90
C PRO A 140 0.73 -15.24 -15.35
N ALA A 141 0.01 -14.62 -16.30
CA ALA A 141 0.39 -14.61 -17.71
C ALA A 141 1.73 -13.88 -17.95
N LEU A 142 1.96 -12.74 -17.28
CA LEU A 142 3.23 -12.01 -17.38
C LEU A 142 4.38 -12.75 -16.70
N ALA A 143 4.12 -13.41 -15.57
CA ALA A 143 5.11 -14.28 -14.93
C ALA A 143 5.49 -15.46 -15.82
N LEU A 144 4.53 -16.04 -16.56
CA LEU A 144 4.81 -17.08 -17.57
C LEU A 144 5.65 -16.52 -18.72
N ALA A 145 5.25 -15.37 -19.29
CA ALA A 145 6.00 -14.73 -20.37
C ALA A 145 7.46 -14.44 -19.96
N LYS A 146 7.66 -13.91 -18.74
CA LYS A 146 9.01 -13.70 -18.22
C LYS A 146 9.81 -15.00 -18.15
N ARG A 147 9.25 -16.09 -17.62
CA ARG A 147 9.94 -17.39 -17.59
C ARG A 147 10.30 -17.87 -19.00
N MET A 148 9.42 -17.69 -19.99
CA MET A 148 9.71 -18.10 -21.39
C MET A 148 10.89 -17.31 -21.98
N VAL A 149 11.02 -16.03 -21.62
CA VAL A 149 12.20 -15.20 -21.98
C VAL A 149 13.45 -15.73 -21.28
N ASP A 150 13.39 -15.89 -19.95
CA ASP A 150 14.53 -16.33 -19.15
C ASP A 150 15.05 -17.72 -19.57
N ASP A 151 14.14 -18.61 -19.99
CA ASP A 151 14.44 -19.96 -20.47
C ASP A 151 14.91 -19.98 -21.94
N GLY A 152 15.05 -18.84 -22.62
CA GLY A 152 15.46 -18.72 -24.03
C GLY A 152 14.42 -19.24 -25.02
N ARG A 153 13.17 -19.51 -24.60
CA ARG A 153 12.12 -20.10 -25.44
C ARG A 153 11.63 -19.18 -26.57
N LEU A 154 11.90 -17.89 -26.44
CA LEU A 154 11.54 -16.87 -27.44
C LEU A 154 12.73 -16.45 -28.31
N GLY A 155 13.90 -17.10 -28.16
CA GLY A 155 15.13 -16.72 -28.84
C GLY A 155 15.83 -15.52 -28.17
N GLU A 156 16.78 -14.92 -28.88
CA GLU A 156 17.45 -13.68 -28.47
C GLU A 156 16.51 -12.50 -28.71
N LEU A 157 16.34 -11.61 -27.67
CA LEU A 157 15.52 -10.42 -27.71
C LEU A 157 16.39 -9.17 -27.77
#